data_71f6929bd34cfc3a979bd1b5fc8fbb3f
#
_entry.id   71f6929bd34cfc3a979bd1b5fc8fbb3f
#
_cell.length_a   1.000
_cell.length_b   1.000
_cell.length_c   1.000
_cell.angle_alpha   90.00
_cell.angle_beta   90.00
_cell.angle_gamma   90.00
#
_symmetry.space_group_name_H-M   'P 1'
#
loop_
_entity.id
_entity.type
_entity.pdbx_description
1 polymer ?
#
loop_
_entity_poly.entity_id
_entity_poly.type
_entity_poly.pdbx_seq_one_letter_code
_entity_poly.pdbx_strand_id
1 'polypeptide(L)'
;MYELYNFSMSKQNHIYITTTLPYVNADAHIGHAMEFVRADALARYYRTQGKEVFLNTGTDEHGAKIHEAATKEGVTPQAYTDRFAARFRALYPLLNLSVDNFIRTTDEHHVMAAQEFWKRCAAHGDIYKKLYRVKYCIGCELEKTESELDENGRCPIHPN
;
A
#
# COMPACT_ATOMS: atom_id res chain seq x y z
N MET A 1 29.41 11.18 8.68
CA MET A 1 29.20 11.00 10.14
C MET A 1 27.70 11.25 10.34
N TYR A 2 26.89 10.18 10.36
CA TYR A 2 25.45 10.30 10.56
C TYR A 2 25.20 10.29 12.06
N GLU A 3 24.72 11.41 12.59
CA GLU A 3 24.22 11.47 13.97
C GLU A 3 23.04 10.48 14.09
N LEU A 4 23.24 9.46 14.89
CA LEU A 4 22.17 8.63 15.38
C LEU A 4 21.28 9.51 16.26
N TYR A 5 20.10 9.86 15.76
CA TYR A 5 19.08 10.49 16.58
C TYR A 5 18.78 9.55 17.75
N ASN A 6 19.28 9.89 18.92
CA ASN A 6 18.85 9.29 20.17
C ASN A 6 17.39 9.66 20.39
N PHE A 7 16.49 8.77 19.98
CA PHE A 7 15.08 8.84 20.35
C PHE A 7 15.01 8.52 21.85
N SER A 8 15.12 9.54 22.68
CA SER A 8 14.72 9.46 24.08
C SER A 8 13.22 9.20 24.09
N MET A 9 12.81 8.00 24.48
CA MET A 9 11.40 7.61 24.67
C MET A 9 10.84 8.32 25.92
N SER A 10 10.71 9.64 25.89
CA SER A 10 9.84 10.37 26.80
C SER A 10 8.40 9.96 26.48
N LYS A 11 7.61 9.62 27.51
CA LYS A 11 6.20 9.16 27.48
C LYS A 11 5.49 9.55 26.19
N GLN A 12 5.17 8.55 25.35
CA GLN A 12 4.74 8.69 23.95
C GLN A 12 3.63 9.74 23.80
N ASN A 13 4.04 10.94 23.39
CA ASN A 13 3.10 12.00 23.02
C ASN A 13 2.75 11.95 21.53
N HIS A 14 3.50 11.14 20.77
CA HIS A 14 3.37 10.98 19.31
C HIS A 14 2.63 9.69 18.99
N ILE A 15 1.66 9.77 18.10
CA ILE A 15 0.87 8.63 17.61
C ILE A 15 0.95 8.64 16.09
N TYR A 16 1.39 7.53 15.52
CA TYR A 16 1.35 7.28 14.09
C TYR A 16 0.21 6.32 13.77
N ILE A 17 -0.70 6.75 12.91
CA ILE A 17 -1.83 5.95 12.44
C ILE A 17 -1.69 5.79 10.93
N THR A 18 -1.83 4.58 10.45
CA THR A 18 -1.88 4.30 9.01
C THR A 18 -3.10 3.45 8.69
N THR A 19 -3.66 3.66 7.50
CA THR A 19 -4.65 2.77 6.89
C THR A 19 -3.96 1.74 6.02
N THR A 20 -4.69 0.76 5.50
CA THR A 20 -4.26 0.07 4.30
C THR A 20 -4.07 1.08 3.17
N LEU A 21 -3.17 0.79 2.25
CA LEU A 21 -3.03 1.52 1.01
C LEU A 21 -3.86 0.80 -0.06
N PRO A 22 -5.06 1.31 -0.43
CA PRO A 22 -5.89 0.66 -1.43
C PRO A 22 -5.15 0.46 -2.75
N TYR A 23 -5.36 -0.71 -3.34
CA TYR A 23 -4.84 -1.04 -4.65
C TYR A 23 -5.67 -0.33 -5.73
N VAL A 24 -5.02 0.45 -6.59
CA VAL A 24 -5.69 1.35 -7.54
C VAL A 24 -6.13 0.66 -8.83
N ASN A 25 -6.67 -0.53 -8.74
CA ASN A 25 -7.21 -1.28 -9.88
C ASN A 25 -8.71 -1.02 -10.14
N ALA A 26 -9.39 -0.32 -9.25
CA ALA A 26 -10.81 0.03 -9.33
C ALA A 26 -11.12 1.30 -8.52
N ASP A 27 -12.35 1.79 -8.68
CA ASP A 27 -12.84 2.93 -7.88
C ASP A 27 -12.97 2.57 -6.40
N ALA A 28 -12.88 3.61 -5.55
CA ALA A 28 -13.13 3.48 -4.14
C ALA A 28 -14.58 3.04 -3.87
N HIS A 29 -14.76 2.18 -2.88
CA HIS A 29 -16.08 1.72 -2.42
C HIS A 29 -16.28 2.03 -0.94
N ILE A 30 -17.48 1.74 -0.43
CA ILE A 30 -17.86 2.06 0.95
C ILE A 30 -16.93 1.43 2.00
N GLY A 31 -16.32 0.27 1.70
CA GLY A 31 -15.33 -0.37 2.59
C GLY A 31 -14.11 0.50 2.82
N HIS A 32 -13.56 1.12 1.77
CA HIS A 32 -12.44 2.06 1.87
C HIS A 32 -12.86 3.31 2.66
N ALA A 33 -14.04 3.87 2.36
CA ALA A 33 -14.57 5.02 3.08
C ALA A 33 -14.73 4.73 4.58
N MET A 34 -15.24 3.55 4.94
CA MET A 34 -15.41 3.12 6.33
C MET A 34 -14.06 3.02 7.05
N GLU A 35 -13.04 2.46 6.42
CA GLU A 35 -11.70 2.36 7.00
C GLU A 35 -11.10 3.74 7.26
N PHE A 36 -11.15 4.64 6.27
CA PHE A 36 -10.62 6.00 6.39
C PHE A 36 -11.32 6.78 7.50
N VAL A 37 -12.66 6.71 7.59
CA VAL A 37 -13.43 7.37 8.64
C VAL A 37 -13.07 6.81 10.02
N ARG A 38 -12.87 5.51 10.17
CA ARG A 38 -12.45 4.90 11.44
C ARG A 38 -11.07 5.37 11.87
N ALA A 39 -10.11 5.40 10.94
CA ALA A 39 -8.76 5.88 11.21
C ALA A 39 -8.77 7.38 11.59
N ASP A 40 -9.56 8.19 10.88
CA ASP A 40 -9.74 9.62 11.17
C ASP A 40 -10.39 9.84 12.54
N ALA A 41 -11.42 9.08 12.88
CA ALA A 41 -12.05 9.16 14.19
C ALA A 41 -11.06 8.87 15.33
N LEU A 42 -10.21 7.86 15.15
CA LEU A 42 -9.16 7.53 16.10
C LEU A 42 -8.10 8.63 16.19
N ALA A 43 -7.68 9.20 15.06
CA ALA A 43 -6.74 10.32 15.01
C ALA A 43 -7.31 11.54 15.76
N ARG A 44 -8.58 11.90 15.49
CA ARG A 44 -9.26 12.99 16.18
C ARG A 44 -9.37 12.74 17.68
N TYR A 45 -9.71 11.53 18.08
CA TYR A 45 -9.78 11.16 19.50
C TYR A 45 -8.44 11.41 20.20
N TYR A 46 -7.32 10.92 19.66
CA TYR A 46 -6.02 11.14 20.27
C TYR A 46 -5.61 12.62 20.27
N ARG A 47 -5.95 13.39 19.24
CA ARG A 47 -5.72 14.84 19.20
C ARG A 47 -6.49 15.55 20.31
N THR A 48 -7.72 15.14 20.64
CA THR A 48 -8.46 15.71 21.79
C THR A 48 -7.83 15.37 23.14
N GLN A 49 -7.01 14.32 23.20
CA GLN A 49 -6.22 13.97 24.39
C GLN A 49 -4.87 14.70 24.46
N GLY A 50 -4.67 15.70 23.60
CA GLY A 50 -3.42 16.45 23.53
C GLY A 50 -2.24 15.67 22.95
N LYS A 51 -2.49 14.58 22.20
CA LYS A 51 -1.46 13.83 21.51
C LYS A 51 -1.14 14.46 20.17
N GLU A 52 0.12 14.39 19.79
CA GLU A 52 0.60 14.73 18.46
C GLU A 52 0.38 13.51 17.54
N VAL A 53 -0.53 13.65 16.59
CA VAL A 53 -0.96 12.53 15.74
C VAL A 53 -0.58 12.79 14.29
N PHE A 54 0.03 11.80 13.67
CA PHE A 54 0.29 11.76 12.24
C PHE A 54 -0.56 10.63 11.61
N LEU A 55 -1.59 11.02 10.85
CA LEU A 55 -2.46 10.10 10.12
C LEU A 55 -1.99 10.00 8.67
N ASN A 56 -1.46 8.84 8.30
CA ASN A 56 -1.00 8.55 6.95
C ASN A 56 -1.97 7.60 6.23
N THR A 57 -2.33 7.96 5.02
CA THR A 57 -3.04 7.10 4.08
C THR A 57 -2.35 7.12 2.73
N GLY A 58 -2.91 6.49 1.71
CA GLY A 58 -2.31 6.54 0.38
C GLY A 58 -2.88 5.48 -0.55
N THR A 59 -2.11 5.14 -1.57
CA THR A 59 -2.46 4.15 -2.59
C THR A 59 -1.31 3.22 -2.90
N ASP A 60 -1.63 1.94 -3.13
CA ASP A 60 -0.71 0.95 -3.69
C ASP A 60 -0.87 0.89 -5.21
N GLU A 61 0.23 1.14 -5.94
CA GLU A 61 0.20 1.48 -7.36
C GLU A 61 1.05 0.56 -8.23
N HIS A 62 1.58 -0.52 -7.69
CA HIS A 62 2.38 -1.49 -8.43
C HIS A 62 1.63 -2.82 -8.61
N GLY A 63 1.90 -3.53 -9.70
CA GLY A 63 1.42 -4.89 -9.90
C GLY A 63 0.91 -5.18 -11.30
N ALA A 64 0.75 -6.49 -11.60
CA ALA A 64 0.38 -6.97 -12.93
C ALA A 64 -1.00 -6.48 -13.38
N LYS A 65 -1.99 -6.46 -12.47
CA LYS A 65 -3.35 -6.01 -12.80
C LYS A 65 -3.42 -4.56 -13.25
N ILE A 66 -2.63 -3.68 -12.62
CA ILE A 66 -2.53 -2.27 -13.04
C ILE A 66 -1.92 -2.18 -14.43
N HIS A 67 -0.83 -2.91 -14.68
CA HIS A 67 -0.20 -2.94 -15.99
C HIS A 67 -1.16 -3.44 -17.08
N GLU A 68 -1.87 -4.53 -16.83
CA GLU A 68 -2.86 -5.09 -17.76
C GLU A 68 -4.02 -4.13 -18.01
N ALA A 69 -4.55 -3.50 -16.97
CA ALA A 69 -5.65 -2.53 -17.09
C ALA A 69 -5.22 -1.30 -17.88
N ALA A 70 -4.04 -0.75 -17.59
CA ALA A 70 -3.46 0.37 -18.34
C ALA A 70 -3.26 0.02 -19.82
N THR A 71 -2.74 -1.18 -20.10
CA THR A 71 -2.54 -1.68 -21.46
C THR A 71 -3.86 -1.80 -22.22
N LYS A 72 -4.90 -2.35 -21.59
CA LYS A 72 -6.25 -2.47 -22.19
C LYS A 72 -6.85 -1.10 -22.52
N GLU A 73 -6.57 -0.08 -21.71
CA GLU A 73 -7.04 1.29 -21.94
C GLU A 73 -6.11 2.09 -22.88
N GLY A 74 -4.97 1.55 -23.28
CA GLY A 74 -4.01 2.25 -24.15
C GLY A 74 -3.30 3.42 -23.48
N VAL A 75 -3.14 3.39 -22.15
CA VAL A 75 -2.47 4.43 -21.36
C VAL A 75 -1.24 3.87 -20.66
N THR A 76 -0.36 4.74 -20.16
CA THR A 76 0.76 4.29 -19.32
C THR A 76 0.27 3.84 -17.94
N PRO A 77 0.95 2.90 -17.26
CA PRO A 77 0.63 2.54 -15.88
C PRO A 77 0.61 3.75 -14.94
N GLN A 78 1.52 4.71 -15.12
CA GLN A 78 1.54 5.95 -14.33
C GLN A 78 0.28 6.79 -14.55
N ALA A 79 -0.13 7.03 -15.80
CA ALA A 79 -1.34 7.80 -16.08
C ALA A 79 -2.61 7.10 -15.55
N TYR A 80 -2.61 5.76 -15.58
CA TYR A 80 -3.70 4.96 -14.99
C TYR A 80 -3.77 5.17 -13.47
N THR A 81 -2.66 5.00 -12.76
CA THR A 81 -2.60 5.14 -11.30
C THR A 81 -2.86 6.58 -10.84
N ASP A 82 -2.37 7.59 -11.57
CA ASP A 82 -2.62 9.01 -11.29
C ASP A 82 -4.12 9.31 -11.23
N ARG A 83 -4.89 8.76 -12.18
CA ARG A 83 -6.33 8.94 -12.25
C ARG A 83 -7.05 8.33 -11.04
N PHE A 84 -6.70 7.11 -10.65
CA PHE A 84 -7.33 6.44 -9.50
C PHE A 84 -6.87 7.01 -8.16
N ALA A 85 -5.60 7.34 -8.01
CA ALA A 85 -5.09 8.01 -6.81
C ALA A 85 -5.81 9.35 -6.56
N ALA A 86 -6.07 10.12 -7.63
CA ALA A 86 -6.86 11.35 -7.52
C ALA A 86 -8.29 11.10 -7.01
N ARG A 87 -8.93 9.99 -7.42
CA ARG A 87 -10.27 9.61 -6.94
C ARG A 87 -10.27 9.23 -5.46
N PHE A 88 -9.26 8.47 -5.00
CA PHE A 88 -9.10 8.18 -3.57
C PHE A 88 -8.85 9.45 -2.77
N ARG A 89 -7.99 10.34 -3.25
CA ARG A 89 -7.73 11.63 -2.59
C ARG A 89 -8.97 12.50 -2.51
N ALA A 90 -9.86 12.45 -3.51
CA ALA A 90 -11.12 13.20 -3.52
C ALA A 90 -12.10 12.78 -2.39
N LEU A 91 -11.93 11.60 -1.79
CA LEU A 91 -12.72 11.21 -0.61
C LEU A 91 -12.42 12.07 0.63
N TYR A 92 -11.25 12.70 0.72
CA TYR A 92 -10.84 13.41 1.93
C TYR A 92 -11.72 14.62 2.23
N PRO A 93 -11.89 15.57 1.30
CA PRO A 93 -12.82 16.67 1.53
C PRO A 93 -14.28 16.19 1.60
N LEU A 94 -14.64 15.15 0.82
CA LEU A 94 -16.02 14.60 0.83
C LEU A 94 -16.40 14.03 2.19
N LEU A 95 -15.48 13.35 2.87
CA LEU A 95 -15.68 12.70 4.16
C LEU A 95 -15.14 13.54 5.33
N ASN A 96 -14.68 14.77 5.06
CA ASN A 96 -14.07 15.66 6.06
C ASN A 96 -12.96 14.99 6.87
N LEU A 97 -12.06 14.25 6.19
CA LEU A 97 -10.96 13.54 6.84
C LEU A 97 -9.80 14.49 7.18
N SER A 98 -9.22 14.32 8.36
CA SER A 98 -8.10 15.11 8.87
C SER A 98 -6.75 14.42 8.65
N VAL A 99 -6.54 13.91 7.44
CA VAL A 99 -5.33 13.20 7.01
C VAL A 99 -4.16 14.17 6.89
N ASP A 100 -3.00 13.78 7.44
CA ASP A 100 -1.78 14.58 7.40
C ASP A 100 -0.96 14.29 6.14
N ASN A 101 -0.99 13.06 5.65
CA ASN A 101 -0.23 12.64 4.47
C ASN A 101 -0.99 11.64 3.61
N PHE A 102 -0.86 11.80 2.29
CA PHE A 102 -1.29 10.83 1.29
C PHE A 102 -0.07 10.36 0.51
N ILE A 103 0.40 9.17 0.81
CA ILE A 103 1.55 8.57 0.15
C ILE A 103 1.11 7.70 -1.04
N ARG A 104 1.83 7.79 -2.13
CA ARG A 104 1.70 6.89 -3.27
C ARG A 104 2.94 6.00 -3.33
N THR A 105 2.77 4.72 -3.62
CA THR A 105 3.94 3.84 -3.75
C THR A 105 4.81 4.18 -4.97
N THR A 106 4.30 5.02 -5.89
CA THR A 106 5.03 5.60 -7.03
C THR A 106 5.69 6.95 -6.74
N ASP A 107 5.45 7.56 -5.56
CA ASP A 107 6.12 8.81 -5.20
C ASP A 107 7.63 8.61 -5.08
N GLU A 108 8.41 9.57 -5.56
CA GLU A 108 9.86 9.50 -5.61
C GLU A 108 10.49 9.21 -4.22
N HIS A 109 9.99 9.89 -3.18
CA HIS A 109 10.49 9.67 -1.82
C HIS A 109 10.17 8.27 -1.29
N HIS A 110 9.03 7.67 -1.66
CA HIS A 110 8.71 6.29 -1.32
C HIS A 110 9.64 5.32 -2.05
N VAL A 111 9.85 5.53 -3.35
CA VAL A 111 10.76 4.71 -4.16
C VAL A 111 12.18 4.76 -3.60
N MET A 112 12.68 5.95 -3.26
CA MET A 112 14.01 6.12 -2.65
C MET A 112 14.11 5.39 -1.31
N ALA A 113 13.10 5.51 -0.45
CA ALA A 113 13.08 4.82 0.85
C ALA A 113 13.07 3.30 0.69
N ALA A 114 12.24 2.78 -0.22
CA ALA A 114 12.17 1.34 -0.52
C ALA A 114 13.50 0.81 -1.06
N GLN A 115 14.14 1.54 -1.98
CA GLN A 115 15.45 1.18 -2.53
C GLN A 115 16.55 1.19 -1.45
N GLU A 116 16.55 2.18 -0.56
CA GLU A 116 17.51 2.24 0.53
C GLU A 116 17.32 1.09 1.52
N PHE A 117 16.06 0.77 1.87
CA PHE A 117 15.74 -0.38 2.70
C PHE A 117 16.21 -1.69 2.06
N TRP A 118 15.93 -1.87 0.77
CA TRP A 118 16.42 -3.03 0.00
C TRP A 118 17.95 -3.17 0.04
N LYS A 119 18.67 -2.07 -0.17
CA LYS A 119 20.15 -2.07 -0.13
C LYS A 119 20.67 -2.50 1.24
N ARG A 120 20.05 -2.04 2.33
CA ARG A 120 20.43 -2.45 3.69
C ARG A 120 20.20 -3.94 3.93
N CYS A 121 19.05 -4.47 3.53
CA CYS A 121 18.77 -5.90 3.63
C CYS A 121 19.75 -6.73 2.78
N ALA A 122 20.07 -6.28 1.57
CA ALA A 122 21.03 -6.94 0.71
C ALA A 122 22.45 -6.94 1.31
N ALA A 123 22.87 -5.82 1.88
CA ALA A 123 24.16 -5.71 2.55
C ALA A 123 24.26 -6.57 3.81
N HIS A 124 23.13 -6.81 4.49
CA HIS A 124 23.05 -7.71 5.64
C HIS A 124 23.02 -9.19 5.24
N GLY A 125 22.77 -9.50 3.97
CA GLY A 125 22.71 -10.89 3.47
C GLY A 125 21.31 -11.52 3.49
N ASP A 126 20.27 -10.74 3.78
CA ASP A 126 18.89 -11.24 3.86
C ASP A 126 18.28 -11.47 2.48
N ILE A 127 18.89 -10.91 1.42
CA ILE A 127 18.40 -11.01 0.04
C ILE A 127 19.36 -11.85 -0.80
N TYR A 128 18.83 -12.90 -1.41
CA TYR A 128 19.58 -13.77 -2.29
C TYR A 128 18.76 -14.20 -3.51
N LYS A 129 19.44 -14.58 -4.60
CA LYS A 129 18.80 -15.11 -5.81
C LYS A 129 18.63 -16.61 -5.70
N LYS A 130 17.44 -17.11 -6.01
CA LYS A 130 17.15 -18.55 -6.06
C LYS A 130 16.23 -18.83 -7.25
N LEU A 131 16.46 -19.94 -7.95
CA LEU A 131 15.49 -20.47 -8.90
C LEU A 131 14.32 -21.05 -8.11
N TYR A 132 13.14 -20.53 -8.38
CA TYR A 132 11.91 -20.96 -7.76
C TYR A 132 10.86 -21.20 -8.84
N ARG A 133 10.32 -22.40 -8.89
CA ARG A 133 9.23 -22.76 -9.79
C ARG A 133 7.96 -22.87 -8.99
N VAL A 134 6.97 -22.09 -9.34
CA VAL A 134 5.69 -22.02 -8.67
C VAL A 134 4.59 -21.79 -9.69
N LYS A 135 3.41 -22.30 -9.41
CA LYS A 135 2.20 -21.89 -10.14
C LYS A 135 1.66 -20.63 -9.49
N TYR A 136 1.47 -19.60 -10.29
CA TYR A 136 0.99 -18.31 -9.83
C TYR A 136 -0.40 -18.04 -10.41
N CYS A 137 -1.36 -17.73 -9.53
CA CYS A 137 -2.70 -17.34 -9.96
C CYS A 137 -2.79 -15.81 -10.03
N ILE A 138 -2.91 -15.26 -11.22
CA ILE A 138 -3.05 -13.81 -11.44
C ILE A 138 -4.32 -13.27 -10.76
N GLY A 139 -5.43 -14.01 -10.81
CA GLY A 139 -6.68 -13.59 -10.18
C GLY A 139 -6.61 -13.48 -8.65
N CYS A 140 -5.92 -14.43 -8.00
CA CYS A 140 -5.68 -14.38 -6.55
C CYS A 140 -4.49 -13.50 -6.18
N GLU A 141 -3.58 -13.21 -7.12
CA GLU A 141 -2.25 -12.60 -6.88
C GLU A 141 -1.43 -13.39 -5.84
N LEU A 142 -1.54 -14.72 -5.89
CA LEU A 142 -0.90 -15.64 -4.96
C LEU A 142 -0.25 -16.80 -5.69
N GLU A 143 0.89 -17.22 -5.13
CA GLU A 143 1.46 -18.52 -5.43
C GLU A 143 0.53 -19.62 -4.94
N LYS A 144 0.46 -20.72 -5.69
CA LYS A 144 -0.36 -21.89 -5.38
C LYS A 144 0.51 -23.12 -5.21
N THR A 145 0.33 -23.79 -4.11
CA THR A 145 0.88 -25.14 -3.90
C THR A 145 0.07 -26.17 -4.69
N GLU A 146 0.62 -27.34 -4.93
CA GLU A 146 -0.10 -28.40 -5.64
C GLU A 146 -1.41 -28.80 -4.95
N SER A 147 -1.47 -28.74 -3.61
CA SER A 147 -2.68 -29.03 -2.83
C SER A 147 -3.78 -27.97 -2.92
N GLU A 148 -3.45 -26.78 -3.41
CA GLU A 148 -4.41 -25.68 -3.63
C GLU A 148 -4.93 -25.59 -5.05
N LEU A 149 -4.52 -26.52 -5.90
CA LEU A 149 -4.94 -26.60 -7.29
C LEU A 149 -6.00 -27.70 -7.45
N ASP A 150 -6.85 -27.53 -8.48
CA ASP A 150 -7.80 -28.56 -8.88
C ASP A 150 -7.08 -29.76 -9.57
N GLU A 151 -7.85 -30.79 -9.93
CA GLU A 151 -7.36 -31.97 -10.63
C GLU A 151 -6.70 -31.67 -12.00
N ASN A 152 -6.97 -30.51 -12.59
CA ASN A 152 -6.36 -30.03 -13.82
C ASN A 152 -5.14 -29.13 -13.56
N GLY A 153 -4.73 -28.98 -12.30
CA GLY A 153 -3.61 -28.14 -11.89
C GLY A 153 -3.87 -26.64 -12.03
N ARG A 154 -5.12 -26.19 -11.92
CA ARG A 154 -5.58 -24.80 -12.02
C ARG A 154 -6.10 -24.29 -10.68
N CYS A 155 -6.12 -22.98 -10.53
CA CYS A 155 -6.73 -22.35 -9.36
C CYS A 155 -8.25 -22.58 -9.37
N PRO A 156 -8.85 -23.18 -8.35
CA PRO A 156 -10.30 -23.46 -8.33
C PRO A 156 -11.17 -22.19 -8.30
N ILE A 157 -10.59 -21.05 -7.85
CA ILE A 157 -11.30 -19.75 -7.82
C ILE A 157 -11.20 -19.04 -9.18
N HIS A 158 -10.09 -19.21 -9.89
CA HIS A 158 -9.80 -18.57 -11.17
C HIS A 158 -9.28 -19.62 -12.16
N PRO A 159 -10.15 -20.45 -12.72
CA PRO A 159 -9.76 -21.60 -13.54
C PRO A 159 -9.30 -21.25 -14.96
N ASN A 160 -9.41 -19.96 -15.38
CA ASN A 160 -9.07 -19.48 -16.73
C ASN A 160 -7.71 -18.80 -16.77
#